data_ac4f236de66f396b448f517c7266aca8
#
_entry.id   ac4f236de66f396b448f517c7266aca8
#
_cell.length_a   1.000
_cell.length_b   1.000
_cell.length_c   1.000
_cell.angle_alpha   90.00
_cell.angle_beta   90.00
_cell.angle_gamma   90.00
#
_symmetry.space_group_name_H-M   'P 1'
#
loop_
_entity.id
_entity.type
_entity.pdbx_description
1 polymer ?
#
loop_
_entity_poly.entity_id
_entity_poly.type
_entity_poly.pdbx_seq_one_letter_code
_entity_poly.pdbx_strand_id
1 'polypeptide(L)'
;MTGRSYSSLKGTHLLTIAAIGLLAVGAAAQSVTDNCGLAHVIPLSGAEPPAKIIADPPLAGPLASRGVVIIQYCAQNVHIEPVFGANALAVTPRIGHIHVGLDDAPWVWADASGNPVILMGLPPGPHKVALELQDANHQPLDKATVTFVVPEKNKSPVRP
;
A
#
# COMPACT_ATOMS: atom_id res chain seq x y z
N MET A 1 -82.13 20.86 -47.28
CA MET A 1 -80.91 20.07 -47.56
C MET A 1 -79.80 20.60 -46.58
N THR A 2 -79.43 19.74 -45.74
CA THR A 2 -78.75 19.96 -44.46
C THR A 2 -77.26 20.08 -44.63
N GLY A 3 -76.71 21.25 -44.26
CA GLY A 3 -75.29 21.44 -44.14
C GLY A 3 -74.86 21.40 -42.69
N ARG A 4 -74.05 20.39 -42.33
CA ARG A 4 -73.46 20.26 -41.01
C ARG A 4 -72.16 21.06 -40.91
N SER A 5 -72.17 21.99 -39.97
CA SER A 5 -71.01 22.75 -39.57
C SER A 5 -70.14 21.89 -38.62
N TYR A 6 -68.85 21.70 -38.91
CA TYR A 6 -67.87 21.09 -38.03
C TYR A 6 -67.08 22.18 -37.32
N SER A 7 -67.28 22.25 -36.01
CA SER A 7 -66.50 23.09 -35.14
C SER A 7 -65.12 22.44 -34.87
N SER A 8 -64.05 23.12 -35.26
CA SER A 8 -62.68 22.74 -34.95
C SER A 8 -62.33 23.15 -33.50
N LEU A 9 -62.19 22.17 -32.64
CA LEU A 9 -61.60 22.38 -31.30
C LEU A 9 -60.09 22.35 -31.41
N LYS A 10 -59.44 23.54 -31.26
CA LYS A 10 -57.99 23.66 -31.07
C LYS A 10 -57.68 23.31 -29.63
N GLY A 11 -57.23 22.06 -29.38
CA GLY A 11 -56.66 21.63 -28.12
C GLY A 11 -55.20 22.09 -28.04
N THR A 12 -54.95 23.06 -27.16
CA THR A 12 -53.61 23.49 -26.83
C THR A 12 -53.04 22.52 -25.79
N HIS A 13 -52.25 21.58 -26.22
CA HIS A 13 -51.48 20.72 -25.30
C HIS A 13 -50.26 21.48 -24.76
N LEU A 14 -50.34 21.92 -23.50
CA LEU A 14 -49.15 22.32 -22.76
C LEU A 14 -48.34 21.07 -22.48
N LEU A 15 -47.20 20.96 -23.16
CA LEU A 15 -46.13 20.00 -22.77
C LEU A 15 -45.38 20.57 -21.55
N THR A 16 -45.69 20.08 -20.38
CA THR A 16 -44.84 20.24 -19.21
C THR A 16 -43.60 19.34 -19.33
N ILE A 17 -42.49 19.91 -19.70
CA ILE A 17 -41.20 19.23 -19.67
C ILE A 17 -40.75 19.20 -18.21
N ALA A 18 -40.93 18.07 -17.56
CA ALA A 18 -40.33 17.77 -16.27
C ALA A 18 -38.81 17.62 -16.49
N ALA A 19 -38.02 18.60 -16.13
CA ALA A 19 -36.58 18.50 -16.08
C ALA A 19 -36.20 17.56 -14.94
N ILE A 20 -35.93 16.29 -15.25
CA ILE A 20 -35.30 15.35 -14.31
C ILE A 20 -33.84 15.77 -14.19
N GLY A 21 -33.53 16.50 -13.13
CA GLY A 21 -32.14 16.80 -12.75
C GLY A 21 -31.42 15.50 -12.39
N LEU A 22 -30.60 15.01 -13.30
CA LEU A 22 -29.66 13.91 -13.04
C LEU A 22 -28.57 14.45 -12.09
N LEU A 23 -28.75 14.25 -10.80
CA LEU A 23 -27.66 14.42 -9.84
C LEU A 23 -26.63 13.33 -10.12
N ALA A 24 -25.62 13.67 -10.92
CA ALA A 24 -24.42 12.89 -11.03
C ALA A 24 -23.70 12.95 -9.66
N VAL A 25 -23.96 11.97 -8.82
CA VAL A 25 -23.11 11.65 -7.68
C VAL A 25 -21.80 11.15 -8.28
N GLY A 26 -20.87 12.07 -8.47
CA GLY A 26 -19.50 11.73 -8.78
C GLY A 26 -18.93 10.95 -7.61
N ALA A 27 -19.02 9.62 -7.66
CA ALA A 27 -18.17 8.78 -6.87
C ALA A 27 -16.73 9.13 -7.32
N ALA A 28 -16.06 9.96 -6.56
CA ALA A 28 -14.62 10.05 -6.62
C ALA A 28 -14.12 8.67 -6.20
N ALA A 29 -13.89 7.81 -7.18
CA ALA A 29 -13.08 6.63 -6.98
C ALA A 29 -11.72 7.16 -6.52
N GLN A 30 -11.50 7.15 -5.21
CA GLN A 30 -10.16 7.23 -4.68
C GLN A 30 -9.49 5.96 -5.17
N SER A 31 -8.81 6.07 -6.28
CA SER A 31 -7.83 5.06 -6.65
C SER A 31 -6.82 5.08 -5.52
N VAL A 32 -6.94 4.11 -4.62
CA VAL A 32 -5.83 3.67 -3.79
C VAL A 32 -4.83 3.14 -4.82
N THR A 33 -4.00 4.02 -5.33
CA THR A 33 -2.81 3.59 -6.04
C THR A 33 -1.95 2.96 -4.96
N ASP A 34 -1.94 1.64 -4.94
CA ASP A 34 -0.93 0.87 -4.21
C ASP A 34 0.42 1.25 -4.83
N ASN A 35 0.99 2.35 -4.34
CA ASN A 35 2.29 2.87 -4.77
C ASN A 35 3.42 1.98 -4.20
N CYS A 36 3.31 0.67 -4.37
CA CYS A 36 4.39 -0.28 -4.14
C CYS A 36 5.26 -0.47 -5.38
N GLY A 37 5.24 0.44 -6.33
CA GLY A 37 6.00 0.42 -7.57
C GLY A 37 6.91 1.63 -7.75
N LEU A 38 7.80 1.54 -8.74
CA LEU A 38 8.73 2.59 -9.14
C LEU A 38 7.95 3.83 -9.63
N ALA A 39 7.62 4.75 -8.73
CA ALA A 39 7.06 6.02 -9.10
C ALA A 39 8.19 7.02 -9.40
N HIS A 40 8.10 7.71 -10.53
CA HIS A 40 8.99 8.83 -10.78
C HIS A 40 8.77 9.92 -9.72
N VAL A 41 9.84 10.34 -9.07
CA VAL A 41 9.80 11.46 -8.16
C VAL A 41 9.83 12.77 -8.95
N ILE A 42 9.06 13.75 -8.48
CA ILE A 42 9.02 15.11 -9.01
C ILE A 42 9.28 16.11 -7.88
N PRO A 43 9.63 17.35 -8.16
CA PRO A 43 9.77 18.37 -7.12
C PRO A 43 8.51 18.49 -6.25
N LEU A 44 8.69 18.54 -4.94
CA LEU A 44 7.60 18.70 -3.98
C LEU A 44 6.93 20.05 -4.18
N SER A 45 5.62 20.05 -4.42
CA SER A 45 4.83 21.27 -4.67
C SER A 45 3.74 21.53 -3.61
N GLY A 46 3.64 20.67 -2.59
CA GLY A 46 2.60 20.78 -1.56
C GLY A 46 2.81 19.79 -0.42
N ALA A 47 1.81 19.67 0.46
CA ALA A 47 1.82 18.69 1.53
C ALA A 47 1.61 17.29 0.96
N GLU A 48 2.41 16.34 1.42
CA GLU A 48 2.26 14.94 1.06
C GLU A 48 1.30 14.21 2.01
N PRO A 49 0.60 13.18 1.52
CA PRO A 49 -0.20 12.33 2.37
C PRO A 49 0.68 11.61 3.41
N PRO A 50 0.09 11.15 4.54
CA PRO A 50 0.84 10.40 5.54
C PRO A 50 1.51 9.15 4.93
N ALA A 51 2.76 8.94 5.30
CA ALA A 51 3.48 7.72 4.97
C ALA A 51 2.94 6.54 5.78
N LYS A 52 2.94 5.34 5.20
CA LYS A 52 2.50 4.14 5.90
C LYS A 52 3.30 2.93 5.45
N ILE A 53 3.64 2.05 6.39
CA ILE A 53 4.20 0.74 6.09
C ILE A 53 3.22 -0.36 6.50
N ILE A 54 2.98 -1.29 5.59
CA ILE A 54 2.18 -2.49 5.82
C ILE A 54 3.11 -3.68 5.61
N ALA A 55 3.14 -4.59 6.56
CA ALA A 55 3.94 -5.81 6.46
C ALA A 55 3.02 -7.02 6.59
N ASP A 56 3.19 -7.98 5.67
CA ASP A 56 2.44 -9.21 5.69
C ASP A 56 3.07 -10.23 6.65
N PRO A 57 2.28 -11.17 7.19
CA PRO A 57 2.84 -12.33 7.86
C PRO A 57 3.84 -13.06 6.94
N PRO A 58 4.90 -13.69 7.49
CA PRO A 58 5.87 -14.39 6.68
C PRO A 58 5.21 -15.45 5.80
N LEU A 59 5.75 -15.64 4.60
CA LEU A 59 5.28 -16.67 3.69
C LEU A 59 5.47 -18.05 4.34
N ALA A 60 4.37 -18.77 4.51
CA ALA A 60 4.38 -20.13 5.03
C ALA A 60 4.98 -21.11 4.01
N GLY A 61 5.59 -22.19 4.50
CA GLY A 61 6.06 -23.24 3.62
C GLY A 61 7.34 -23.93 4.10
N PRO A 62 7.93 -24.81 3.27
CA PRO A 62 9.08 -25.63 3.66
C PRO A 62 10.35 -24.81 3.93
N LEU A 63 10.41 -23.57 3.53
CA LEU A 63 11.54 -22.68 3.82
C LEU A 63 11.60 -22.30 5.30
N ALA A 64 10.45 -22.13 5.96
CA ALA A 64 10.37 -21.77 7.36
C ALA A 64 11.07 -22.80 8.26
N SER A 65 10.88 -24.10 8.02
CA SER A 65 11.55 -25.17 8.77
C SER A 65 13.07 -25.24 8.53
N ARG A 66 13.57 -24.50 7.55
CA ARG A 66 15.01 -24.30 7.29
C ARG A 66 15.56 -23.01 7.90
N GLY A 67 14.72 -22.28 8.64
CA GLY A 67 15.06 -20.98 9.21
C GLY A 67 15.15 -19.86 8.16
N VAL A 68 14.43 -20.00 7.04
CA VAL A 68 14.31 -18.96 6.01
C VAL A 68 12.93 -18.32 6.10
N VAL A 69 12.89 -17.02 6.34
CA VAL A 69 11.67 -16.24 6.52
C VAL A 69 11.66 -15.12 5.49
N ILE A 70 10.55 -14.97 4.78
CA ILE A 70 10.34 -13.94 3.77
C ILE A 70 9.16 -13.10 4.21
N ILE A 71 9.39 -11.80 4.43
CA ILE A 71 8.38 -10.83 4.84
C ILE A 71 8.17 -9.86 3.67
N GLN A 72 6.98 -9.88 3.11
CA GLN A 72 6.57 -8.88 2.14
C GLN A 72 6.08 -7.63 2.86
N TYR A 73 6.36 -6.47 2.29
CA TYR A 73 5.86 -5.20 2.81
C TYR A 73 5.51 -4.26 1.67
N CYS A 74 4.72 -3.25 1.99
CA CYS A 74 4.38 -2.14 1.12
C CYS A 74 4.55 -0.82 1.86
N ALA A 75 5.33 0.10 1.30
CA ALA A 75 5.45 1.46 1.76
C ALA A 75 4.53 2.35 0.92
N GLN A 76 3.47 2.89 1.53
CA GLN A 76 2.54 3.81 0.88
C GLN A 76 3.02 5.25 1.05
N ASN A 77 2.94 6.05 -0.02
CA ASN A 77 3.36 7.45 -0.07
C ASN A 77 4.86 7.66 0.23
N VAL A 78 5.67 6.63 0.01
CA VAL A 78 7.13 6.66 0.12
C VAL A 78 7.72 5.79 -0.98
N HIS A 79 8.70 6.31 -1.67
CA HIS A 79 9.49 5.59 -2.66
C HIS A 79 10.74 5.04 -1.97
N ILE A 80 10.85 3.72 -1.89
CA ILE A 80 12.01 3.06 -1.26
C ILE A 80 13.17 3.07 -2.23
N GLU A 81 14.17 3.89 -1.92
CA GLU A 81 15.35 4.11 -2.76
C GLU A 81 16.60 4.42 -1.90
N PRO A 82 17.80 3.99 -2.33
CA PRO A 82 19.05 4.26 -1.60
C PRO A 82 19.56 5.69 -1.84
N VAL A 83 18.68 6.67 -1.64
CA VAL A 83 19.00 8.10 -1.74
C VAL A 83 18.80 8.75 -0.39
N PHE A 84 19.85 9.38 0.11
CA PHE A 84 19.91 9.91 1.46
C PHE A 84 20.25 11.41 1.48
N GLY A 85 19.91 12.05 2.58
CA GLY A 85 20.23 13.43 2.88
C GLY A 85 19.12 14.43 2.60
N ALA A 86 19.31 15.64 3.09
CA ALA A 86 18.28 16.68 3.12
C ALA A 86 17.72 17.07 1.74
N ASN A 87 18.51 16.99 0.68
CA ASN A 87 18.06 17.35 -0.66
C ASN A 87 17.02 16.38 -1.20
N ALA A 88 17.01 15.13 -0.73
CA ALA A 88 16.01 14.12 -1.12
C ALA A 88 14.63 14.34 -0.47
N LEU A 89 14.52 15.28 0.46
CA LEU A 89 13.24 15.65 1.07
C LEU A 89 12.41 16.61 0.21
N ALA A 90 12.99 17.16 -0.87
CA ALA A 90 12.34 18.14 -1.74
C ALA A 90 11.58 17.51 -2.92
N VAL A 91 11.24 16.23 -2.85
CA VAL A 91 10.56 15.50 -3.93
C VAL A 91 9.31 14.76 -3.44
N THR A 92 8.42 14.47 -4.40
CA THR A 92 7.20 13.66 -4.16
C THR A 92 7.06 12.56 -5.23
N PRO A 93 6.61 11.33 -4.90
CA PRO A 93 6.46 10.84 -3.55
C PRO A 93 7.80 10.93 -2.79
N ARG A 94 7.71 11.10 -1.47
CA ARG A 94 8.93 11.20 -0.65
C ARG A 94 9.82 9.98 -0.80
N ILE A 95 11.11 10.17 -0.77
CA ILE A 95 12.10 9.10 -0.76
C ILE A 95 12.32 8.63 0.68
N GLY A 96 12.51 7.33 0.85
CA GLY A 96 12.78 6.72 2.14
C GLY A 96 13.37 5.33 2.03
N HIS A 97 13.54 4.72 3.18
CA HIS A 97 14.05 3.36 3.33
C HIS A 97 13.44 2.74 4.60
N ILE A 98 13.68 1.46 4.84
CA ILE A 98 13.28 0.82 6.09
C ILE A 98 14.49 0.51 6.96
N HIS A 99 14.31 0.64 8.27
CA HIS A 99 15.18 0.02 9.26
C HIS A 99 14.56 -1.28 9.72
N VAL A 100 15.31 -2.36 9.68
CA VAL A 100 14.87 -3.70 10.04
C VAL A 100 15.52 -4.10 11.35
N GLY A 101 14.70 -4.38 12.36
CA GLY A 101 15.12 -4.91 13.65
C GLY A 101 14.62 -6.33 13.85
N LEU A 102 15.43 -7.19 14.45
CA LEU A 102 15.13 -8.59 14.73
C LEU A 102 15.23 -8.85 16.24
N ASP A 103 14.19 -9.44 16.85
CA ASP A 103 14.16 -9.96 18.22
C ASP A 103 14.65 -8.98 19.29
N ASP A 104 14.32 -7.69 19.12
CA ASP A 104 14.79 -6.59 20.00
C ASP A 104 16.32 -6.49 20.13
N ALA A 105 17.05 -6.97 19.13
CA ALA A 105 18.50 -6.78 19.08
C ALA A 105 18.83 -5.28 19.17
N PRO A 106 19.95 -4.91 19.82
CA PRO A 106 20.34 -3.51 20.00
C PRO A 106 20.80 -2.84 18.70
N TRP A 107 20.73 -3.52 17.58
CA TRP A 107 21.13 -3.05 16.27
C TRP A 107 20.00 -3.27 15.25
N VAL A 108 19.97 -2.42 14.27
CA VAL A 108 19.10 -2.48 13.10
C VAL A 108 19.94 -2.31 11.84
N TRP A 109 19.44 -2.74 10.71
CA TRP A 109 20.08 -2.39 9.42
C TRP A 109 19.09 -1.65 8.54
N ALA A 110 19.63 -0.78 7.67
CA ALA A 110 18.88 -0.09 6.66
C ALA A 110 18.72 -0.98 5.42
N ASP A 111 17.51 -1.05 4.89
CA ASP A 111 17.20 -1.66 3.60
C ASP A 111 16.46 -0.65 2.73
N ALA A 112 17.05 -0.32 1.60
CA ALA A 112 16.51 0.61 0.62
C ALA A 112 16.30 -0.09 -0.76
N SER A 113 16.17 -1.41 -0.75
CA SER A 113 16.02 -2.20 -1.98
C SER A 113 14.59 -2.21 -2.53
N GLY A 114 13.59 -1.94 -1.68
CA GLY A 114 12.18 -2.11 -2.02
C GLY A 114 11.75 -3.57 -2.19
N ASN A 115 12.65 -4.53 -1.95
CA ASN A 115 12.37 -5.96 -2.05
C ASN A 115 11.85 -6.53 -0.73
N PRO A 116 11.23 -7.74 -0.74
CA PRO A 116 10.88 -8.44 0.49
C PRO A 116 12.10 -8.64 1.40
N VAL A 117 11.91 -8.50 2.71
CA VAL A 117 12.95 -8.78 3.70
C VAL A 117 13.12 -10.29 3.81
N ILE A 118 14.34 -10.77 3.57
CA ILE A 118 14.70 -12.19 3.65
C ILE A 118 15.65 -12.41 4.81
N LEU A 119 15.19 -13.17 5.80
CA LEU A 119 15.99 -13.60 6.96
C LEU A 119 16.37 -15.05 6.79
N MET A 120 17.62 -15.37 7.08
CA MET A 120 18.15 -16.73 6.92
C MET A 120 18.85 -17.19 8.19
N GLY A 121 18.70 -18.50 8.49
CA GLY A 121 19.38 -19.11 9.61
C GLY A 121 18.76 -18.84 10.98
N LEU A 122 17.51 -18.39 11.03
CA LEU A 122 16.80 -18.22 12.29
C LEU A 122 16.66 -19.59 13.01
N PRO A 123 16.91 -19.63 14.32
CA PRO A 123 16.66 -20.84 15.10
C PRO A 123 15.15 -21.13 15.19
N PRO A 124 14.75 -22.36 15.51
CA PRO A 124 13.38 -22.65 15.84
C PRO A 124 12.91 -21.85 17.07
N GLY A 125 11.67 -21.37 17.03
CA GLY A 125 11.08 -20.61 18.12
C GLY A 125 10.37 -19.35 17.67
N PRO A 126 9.86 -18.58 18.62
CA PRO A 126 9.19 -17.30 18.36
C PRO A 126 10.19 -16.21 17.96
N HIS A 127 9.83 -15.42 16.97
CA HIS A 127 10.61 -14.29 16.48
C HIS A 127 9.72 -13.08 16.26
N LYS A 128 10.34 -11.90 16.28
CA LYS A 128 9.72 -10.62 16.00
C LYS A 128 10.59 -9.80 15.06
N VAL A 129 10.00 -9.29 13.99
CA VAL A 129 10.65 -8.35 13.08
C VAL A 129 9.92 -7.01 13.13
N ALA A 130 10.67 -5.95 13.36
CA ALA A 130 10.20 -4.57 13.27
C ALA A 130 10.71 -3.96 11.97
N LEU A 131 9.79 -3.38 11.18
CA LEU A 131 10.10 -2.60 9.98
C LEU A 131 9.75 -1.15 10.30
N GLU A 132 10.72 -0.29 10.41
CA GLU A 132 10.53 1.13 10.67
C GLU A 132 10.82 1.92 9.40
N LEU A 133 9.78 2.55 8.85
CA LEU A 133 9.88 3.37 7.66
C LEU A 133 10.53 4.71 8.04
N GLN A 134 11.58 5.07 7.34
CA GLN A 134 12.35 6.29 7.54
C GLN A 134 12.31 7.15 6.29
N ASP A 135 12.38 8.46 6.44
CA ASP A 135 12.65 9.35 5.30
C ASP A 135 14.13 9.33 4.90
N ALA A 136 14.47 10.07 3.86
CA ALA A 136 15.84 10.15 3.36
C ALA A 136 16.85 10.77 4.37
N ASN A 137 16.36 11.39 5.43
CA ASN A 137 17.18 12.00 6.48
C ASN A 137 17.08 11.23 7.83
N HIS A 138 16.67 9.95 7.77
CA HIS A 138 16.50 9.05 8.92
C HIS A 138 15.51 9.55 9.97
N GLN A 139 14.47 10.31 9.56
CA GLN A 139 13.37 10.62 10.46
C GLN A 139 12.30 9.52 10.35
N PRO A 140 11.84 8.96 11.47
CA PRO A 140 10.83 7.91 11.46
C PRO A 140 9.50 8.45 10.93
N LEU A 141 8.89 7.70 10.03
CA LEU A 141 7.61 8.02 9.40
C LEU A 141 6.48 7.11 9.90
N ASP A 142 6.73 5.80 9.96
CA ASP A 142 5.75 4.79 10.38
C ASP A 142 6.47 3.49 10.76
N LYS A 143 5.75 2.54 11.39
CA LYS A 143 6.31 1.28 11.84
C LYS A 143 5.33 0.13 11.72
N ALA A 144 5.78 -1.01 11.22
CA ALA A 144 5.08 -2.29 11.26
C ALA A 144 5.88 -3.31 12.06
N THR A 145 5.18 -4.22 12.73
CA THR A 145 5.81 -5.32 13.47
C THR A 145 5.14 -6.64 13.12
N VAL A 146 5.94 -7.63 12.78
CA VAL A 146 5.49 -8.98 12.44
C VAL A 146 6.07 -9.95 13.43
N THR A 147 5.21 -10.80 14.03
CA THR A 147 5.59 -11.88 14.91
C THR A 147 5.27 -13.22 14.27
N PHE A 148 6.15 -14.18 14.41
CA PHE A 148 6.00 -15.51 13.82
C PHE A 148 6.78 -16.56 14.61
N VAL A 149 6.56 -17.83 14.26
CA VAL A 149 7.28 -18.96 14.86
C VAL A 149 8.02 -19.72 13.76
N VAL A 150 9.32 -19.86 13.91
CA VAL A 150 10.11 -20.76 13.07
C VAL A 150 9.90 -22.19 13.61
N PRO A 151 9.38 -23.12 12.80
CA PRO A 151 9.14 -24.49 13.26
C PRO A 151 10.44 -25.26 13.49
N GLU A 152 10.38 -26.25 14.37
CA GLU A 152 11.46 -27.21 14.54
C GLU A 152 11.84 -27.86 13.19
N LYS A 153 13.13 -28.04 12.97
CA LYS A 153 13.61 -28.79 11.81
C LYS A 153 13.08 -30.21 11.92
N ASN A 154 12.30 -30.65 10.95
CA ASN A 154 11.94 -32.07 10.86
C ASN A 154 13.23 -32.89 10.78
N LYS A 155 13.54 -33.60 11.84
CA LYS A 155 14.59 -34.62 11.80
C LYS A 155 14.15 -35.66 10.78
N SER A 156 14.68 -35.61 9.57
CA SER A 156 14.51 -36.74 8.65
C SER A 156 14.91 -37.99 9.38
N PRO A 157 14.09 -39.05 9.37
CA PRO A 157 14.51 -40.33 9.94
C PRO A 157 15.84 -40.70 9.29
N VAL A 158 16.86 -40.91 10.13
CA VAL A 158 18.14 -41.44 9.67
C VAL A 158 17.80 -42.79 9.04
N ARG A 159 17.92 -42.89 7.73
CA ARG A 159 17.72 -44.15 7.02
C ARG A 159 18.88 -45.08 7.44
N PRO A 160 18.59 -46.24 8.03
CA PRO A 160 19.64 -47.21 8.42
C PRO A 160 20.44 -47.70 7.22
#